data_c8a49fe6300f31c27e32245a2e6b44c0
#
_entry.id   c8a49fe6300f31c27e32245a2e6b44c0
#
_cell.length_a   1.000
_cell.length_b   1.000
_cell.length_c   1.000
_cell.angle_alpha   90.00
_cell.angle_beta   90.00
_cell.angle_gamma   90.00
#
_symmetry.space_group_name_H-M   'P 1'
#
loop_
_entity.id
_entity.type
_entity.pdbx_description
1 polymer ?
#
loop_
_entity_poly.entity_id
_entity_poly.type
_entity_poly.pdbx_seq_one_letter_code
_entity_poly.pdbx_strand_id
1 'polypeptide(L)'
;MIALASLLCFAGRWKPITAIKCLDTKVGKDMRDFIFVIGASGVGKSTLSQKLFEHYQGAYAEMSMVPEFCVPPNVDGGFFEELVCWECCVAQLKKFNELGIKNVISGDFDDLRTADIQIVFKGYNYITLKLVCNDYEQNYEQMKNRGGNGLIDFELLQKSREKINNRPLLINEYVIDVSGKSPDRVLQEAIELIDNAETVTDYEYTKPPKELFYSWVFSNGLR
;
A
#
# COMPACT_ATOMS: atom_id res chain seq x y z
N MET A 1 -30.33 48.83 -10.41
CA MET A 1 -29.41 48.84 -9.25
C MET A 1 -28.82 47.46 -9.11
N ILE A 2 -27.61 47.30 -9.59
CA ILE A 2 -26.88 46.04 -9.63
C ILE A 2 -25.93 46.07 -8.43
N ALA A 3 -26.10 45.13 -7.49
CA ALA A 3 -25.20 44.98 -6.35
C ALA A 3 -23.95 44.19 -6.77
N LEU A 4 -22.81 44.85 -6.73
CA LEU A 4 -21.49 44.21 -6.86
C LEU A 4 -21.19 43.39 -5.61
N ALA A 5 -21.07 42.09 -5.78
CA ALA A 5 -20.50 41.23 -4.75
C ALA A 5 -18.98 41.26 -4.90
N SER A 6 -18.32 41.73 -3.85
CA SER A 6 -16.87 41.86 -3.73
C SER A 6 -16.21 40.49 -3.67
N LEU A 7 -15.42 40.16 -4.70
CA LEU A 7 -14.42 39.05 -4.67
C LEU A 7 -13.29 39.47 -3.72
N LEU A 8 -13.23 38.85 -2.57
CA LEU A 8 -12.03 38.84 -1.72
C LEU A 8 -10.99 37.91 -2.34
N CYS A 9 -10.04 38.48 -3.11
CA CYS A 9 -8.81 37.82 -3.48
C CYS A 9 -7.96 37.54 -2.26
N PHE A 10 -7.89 36.30 -1.82
CA PHE A 10 -6.84 35.84 -0.93
C PHE A 10 -5.52 35.77 -1.71
N ALA A 11 -4.83 36.91 -1.80
CA ALA A 11 -3.45 36.97 -2.23
C ALA A 11 -2.54 36.54 -1.07
N GLY A 12 -2.59 35.28 -0.68
CA GLY A 12 -1.59 34.65 0.16
C GLY A 12 -0.31 34.49 -0.65
N ARG A 13 0.71 35.30 -0.36
CA ARG A 13 2.06 35.13 -0.91
C ARG A 13 2.54 33.72 -0.62
N TRP A 14 2.52 32.86 -1.62
CA TRP A 14 3.33 31.65 -1.63
C TRP A 14 4.79 32.09 -1.62
N LYS A 15 5.45 32.02 -0.47
CA LYS A 15 6.92 32.05 -0.44
C LYS A 15 7.39 30.77 -1.08
N PRO A 16 8.30 30.81 -2.06
CA PRO A 16 8.94 29.59 -2.53
C PRO A 16 9.55 28.92 -1.30
N ILE A 17 9.29 27.63 -1.13
CA ILE A 17 9.93 26.81 -0.09
C ILE A 17 11.40 26.78 -0.45
N THR A 18 12.15 27.75 0.10
CA THR A 18 13.60 27.71 0.07
C THR A 18 14.01 26.50 0.88
N ALA A 19 14.70 25.58 0.21
CA ALA A 19 15.34 24.36 0.69
C ALA A 19 15.02 24.05 2.16
N ILE A 20 14.11 23.10 2.38
CA ILE A 20 13.95 22.50 3.69
C ILE A 20 15.34 21.99 4.05
N LYS A 21 16.02 22.65 5.02
CA LYS A 21 17.15 22.04 5.68
C LYS A 21 16.65 20.71 6.23
N CYS A 22 17.08 19.61 5.63
CA CYS A 22 16.95 18.31 6.27
C CYS A 22 17.47 18.49 7.69
N LEU A 23 16.57 18.42 8.67
CA LEU A 23 16.97 18.18 10.03
C LEU A 23 17.74 16.87 9.97
N ASP A 24 18.99 16.87 10.44
CA ASP A 24 19.79 15.67 10.64
C ASP A 24 19.06 14.75 11.61
N THR A 25 18.02 14.06 11.10
CA THR A 25 17.51 12.88 11.74
C THR A 25 18.59 11.82 11.55
N LYS A 26 19.00 11.20 12.63
CA LYS A 26 20.00 10.14 12.69
C LYS A 26 19.92 9.30 11.43
N VAL A 27 20.94 9.38 10.56
CA VAL A 27 21.13 8.54 9.40
C VAL A 27 21.38 7.13 9.92
N GLY A 28 20.27 6.40 10.17
CA GLY A 28 20.28 4.96 10.36
C GLY A 28 20.40 4.33 8.97
N LYS A 29 21.10 3.21 8.91
CA LYS A 29 21.30 2.31 7.78
C LYS A 29 20.22 2.46 6.70
N ASP A 30 20.63 2.63 5.47
CA ASP A 30 19.93 2.82 4.21
C ASP A 30 18.39 2.99 4.26
N MET A 31 17.93 4.25 4.28
CA MET A 31 16.48 4.56 4.15
C MET A 31 15.95 3.98 2.84
N ARG A 32 14.80 3.32 2.90
CA ARG A 32 14.11 2.80 1.72
C ARG A 32 13.52 3.94 0.91
N ASP A 33 13.46 3.77 -0.41
CA ASP A 33 12.64 4.64 -1.24
C ASP A 33 11.16 4.38 -0.96
N PHE A 34 10.78 3.09 -0.98
CA PHE A 34 9.39 2.67 -0.77
C PHE A 34 9.30 1.46 0.17
N ILE A 35 8.21 1.42 0.94
CA ILE A 35 7.82 0.31 1.80
C ILE A 35 6.38 -0.08 1.44
N PHE A 36 6.20 -1.27 0.90
CA PHE A 36 4.88 -1.80 0.55
C PHE A 36 4.40 -2.79 1.60
N VAL A 37 3.13 -2.68 2.01
CA VAL A 37 2.50 -3.62 2.94
C VAL A 37 1.34 -4.30 2.24
N ILE A 38 1.44 -5.61 2.03
CA ILE A 38 0.47 -6.41 1.30
C ILE A 38 -0.03 -7.57 2.14
N GLY A 39 -1.09 -8.23 1.71
CA GLY A 39 -1.68 -9.36 2.39
C GLY A 39 -3.19 -9.42 2.19
N ALA A 40 -3.83 -10.47 2.66
CA ALA A 40 -5.26 -10.66 2.56
C ALA A 40 -6.06 -9.57 3.31
N SER A 41 -7.35 -9.47 3.04
CA SER A 41 -8.24 -8.58 3.79
C SER A 41 -8.21 -8.92 5.28
N GLY A 42 -8.21 -7.89 6.14
CA GLY A 42 -8.27 -8.05 7.58
C GLY A 42 -6.98 -8.44 8.31
N VAL A 43 -5.87 -8.69 7.61
CA VAL A 43 -4.58 -9.08 8.25
C VAL A 43 -3.84 -7.91 8.92
N GLY A 44 -4.36 -6.68 8.84
CA GLY A 44 -3.78 -5.52 9.53
C GLY A 44 -2.86 -4.64 8.67
N LYS A 45 -2.96 -4.71 7.33
CA LYS A 45 -2.16 -3.88 6.41
C LYS A 45 -2.16 -2.39 6.77
N SER A 46 -3.34 -1.76 6.77
CA SER A 46 -3.47 -0.31 7.07
C SER A 46 -3.01 0.04 8.49
N THR A 47 -3.22 -0.85 9.45
CA THR A 47 -2.73 -0.66 10.83
C THR A 47 -1.21 -0.63 10.87
N LEU A 48 -0.55 -1.58 10.18
CA LEU A 48 0.91 -1.60 10.11
C LEU A 48 1.44 -0.41 9.31
N SER A 49 0.85 -0.11 8.15
CA SER A 49 1.25 1.03 7.31
C SER A 49 1.21 2.35 8.08
N GLN A 50 0.15 2.58 8.84
CA GLN A 50 0.02 3.79 9.66
C GLN A 50 1.07 3.84 10.78
N LYS A 51 1.32 2.73 11.48
CA LYS A 51 2.37 2.67 12.52
C LYS A 51 3.78 2.85 11.95
N LEU A 52 4.06 2.32 10.76
CA LEU A 52 5.32 2.56 10.06
C LEU A 52 5.47 4.03 9.64
N PHE A 53 4.38 4.65 9.16
CA PHE A 53 4.36 6.07 8.84
C PHE A 53 4.66 6.93 10.08
N GLU A 54 4.04 6.63 11.23
CA GLU A 54 4.31 7.31 12.50
C GLU A 54 5.76 7.11 12.97
N HIS A 55 6.33 5.92 12.73
CA HIS A 55 7.71 5.60 13.12
C HIS A 55 8.75 6.30 12.24
N TYR A 56 8.62 6.20 10.92
CA TYR A 56 9.62 6.72 9.99
C TYR A 56 9.42 8.18 9.61
N GLN A 57 8.25 8.77 9.87
CA GLN A 57 7.92 10.17 9.52
C GLN A 57 8.14 10.49 8.02
N GLY A 58 7.90 9.49 7.15
CA GLY A 58 8.02 9.62 5.70
C GLY A 58 6.74 10.16 5.04
N ALA A 59 6.24 9.45 4.04
CA ALA A 59 4.94 9.70 3.41
C ALA A 59 4.10 8.43 3.40
N TYR A 60 2.77 8.60 3.31
CA TYR A 60 1.83 7.49 3.28
C TYR A 60 0.72 7.75 2.26
N ALA A 61 0.46 6.79 1.38
CA ALA A 61 -0.66 6.81 0.46
C ALA A 61 -1.13 5.39 0.13
N GLU A 62 -2.44 5.21 0.00
CA GLU A 62 -3.08 3.95 -0.39
C GLU A 62 -4.02 4.16 -1.59
N MET A 63 -4.21 3.11 -2.39
CA MET A 63 -5.17 3.14 -3.51
C MET A 63 -6.59 3.46 -3.03
N SER A 64 -6.97 2.94 -1.86
CA SER A 64 -8.28 3.18 -1.24
C SER A 64 -8.56 4.63 -0.86
N MET A 65 -7.56 5.50 -0.85
CA MET A 65 -7.74 6.94 -0.61
C MET A 65 -8.21 7.69 -1.86
N VAL A 66 -7.93 7.17 -3.06
CA VAL A 66 -8.23 7.87 -4.32
C VAL A 66 -9.74 8.11 -4.51
N PRO A 67 -10.64 7.16 -4.21
CA PRO A 67 -12.08 7.38 -4.33
C PRO A 67 -12.64 8.48 -3.44
N GLU A 68 -11.93 8.88 -2.39
CA GLU A 68 -12.37 9.96 -1.50
C GLU A 68 -12.32 11.35 -2.18
N PHE A 69 -11.51 11.49 -3.23
CA PHE A 69 -11.34 12.75 -3.95
C PHE A 69 -11.49 12.64 -5.48
N CYS A 70 -11.71 11.43 -5.99
CA CYS A 70 -11.91 11.17 -7.41
C CYS A 70 -13.02 10.15 -7.62
N VAL A 71 -14.00 10.48 -8.44
CA VAL A 71 -15.07 9.55 -8.85
C VAL A 71 -14.91 9.29 -10.33
N PRO A 72 -14.19 8.23 -10.74
CA PRO A 72 -14.03 7.90 -12.14
C PRO A 72 -15.36 7.44 -12.76
N PRO A 73 -15.55 7.63 -14.08
CA PRO A 73 -16.71 7.08 -14.75
C PRO A 73 -16.77 5.55 -14.62
N ASN A 74 -17.92 5.02 -14.24
CA ASN A 74 -18.14 3.57 -14.25
C ASN A 74 -18.45 3.09 -15.68
N VAL A 75 -17.39 2.78 -16.43
CA VAL A 75 -17.51 2.41 -17.86
C VAL A 75 -17.39 0.92 -18.13
N ASP A 76 -16.84 0.14 -17.16
CA ASP A 76 -16.52 -1.28 -17.38
C ASP A 76 -16.61 -2.15 -16.11
N GLY A 77 -17.55 -1.83 -15.23
CA GLY A 77 -17.79 -2.63 -14.02
C GLY A 77 -16.71 -2.50 -12.96
N GLY A 78 -16.01 -1.38 -12.90
CA GLY A 78 -15.02 -1.06 -11.86
C GLY A 78 -13.56 -1.27 -12.25
N PHE A 79 -13.25 -1.87 -13.40
CA PHE A 79 -11.86 -2.01 -13.85
C PHE A 79 -11.20 -0.67 -14.13
N PHE A 80 -11.93 0.29 -14.68
CA PHE A 80 -11.41 1.63 -14.92
C PHE A 80 -11.19 2.39 -13.62
N GLU A 81 -12.06 2.21 -12.64
CA GLU A 81 -11.88 2.78 -11.30
C GLU A 81 -10.61 2.24 -10.65
N GLU A 82 -10.38 0.93 -10.69
CA GLU A 82 -9.17 0.29 -10.16
C GLU A 82 -7.90 0.82 -10.85
N LEU A 83 -7.94 0.95 -12.19
CA LEU A 83 -6.82 1.51 -12.96
C LEU A 83 -6.52 2.96 -12.54
N VAL A 84 -7.55 3.81 -12.38
CA VAL A 84 -7.38 5.20 -11.94
C VAL A 84 -6.78 5.25 -10.54
N CYS A 85 -7.26 4.42 -9.61
CA CYS A 85 -6.73 4.34 -8.26
C CYS A 85 -5.25 3.93 -8.26
N TRP A 86 -4.88 2.94 -9.07
CA TRP A 86 -3.50 2.50 -9.23
C TRP A 86 -2.60 3.60 -9.79
N GLU A 87 -2.95 4.18 -10.92
CA GLU A 87 -2.12 5.20 -11.59
C GLU A 87 -1.94 6.44 -10.71
N CYS A 88 -3.01 6.91 -10.07
CA CYS A 88 -2.94 8.04 -9.15
C CYS A 88 -2.06 7.73 -7.93
N CYS A 89 -2.20 6.55 -7.33
CA CYS A 89 -1.40 6.13 -6.19
C CYS A 89 0.08 6.07 -6.57
N VAL A 90 0.43 5.39 -7.67
CA VAL A 90 1.80 5.28 -8.17
C VAL A 90 2.42 6.65 -8.44
N ALA A 91 1.68 7.53 -9.12
CA ALA A 91 2.15 8.88 -9.41
C ALA A 91 2.45 9.66 -8.12
N GLN A 92 1.58 9.56 -7.12
CA GLN A 92 1.75 10.20 -5.82
C GLN A 92 2.97 9.66 -5.07
N LEU A 93 3.12 8.34 -4.99
CA LEU A 93 4.27 7.69 -4.33
C LEU A 93 5.59 8.13 -4.96
N LYS A 94 5.70 8.05 -6.30
CA LYS A 94 6.90 8.48 -7.02
C LYS A 94 7.18 9.97 -6.82
N LYS A 95 6.13 10.79 -6.79
CA LYS A 95 6.30 12.23 -6.56
C LYS A 95 6.86 12.56 -5.19
N PHE A 96 6.43 11.85 -4.15
CA PHE A 96 7.04 12.00 -2.82
C PHE A 96 8.54 11.69 -2.84
N ASN A 97 8.92 10.57 -3.48
CA ASN A 97 10.33 10.18 -3.59
C ASN A 97 11.17 11.17 -4.42
N GLU A 98 10.64 11.67 -5.55
CA GLU A 98 11.27 12.73 -6.35
C GLU A 98 11.52 14.02 -5.56
N LEU A 99 10.67 14.34 -4.60
CA LEU A 99 10.84 15.47 -3.69
C LEU A 99 11.82 15.19 -2.54
N GLY A 100 12.47 14.03 -2.55
CA GLY A 100 13.47 13.63 -1.57
C GLY A 100 12.91 12.98 -0.31
N ILE A 101 11.61 12.66 -0.27
CA ILE A 101 11.00 11.94 0.85
C ILE A 101 11.35 10.46 0.71
N LYS A 102 11.91 9.89 1.76
CA LYS A 102 12.23 8.47 1.87
C LYS A 102 11.21 7.75 2.76
N ASN A 103 11.29 6.42 2.78
CA ASN A 103 10.34 5.57 3.49
C ASN A 103 8.90 5.93 3.12
N VAL A 104 8.63 6.04 1.81
CA VAL A 104 7.29 6.27 1.30
C VAL A 104 6.50 4.97 1.43
N ILE A 105 5.48 4.97 2.28
CA ILE A 105 4.74 3.78 2.68
C ILE A 105 3.46 3.69 1.86
N SER A 106 3.16 2.49 1.38
CA SER A 106 1.88 2.20 0.73
C SER A 106 1.38 0.82 1.12
N GLY A 107 0.09 0.74 1.36
CA GLY A 107 -0.59 -0.51 1.66
C GLY A 107 -1.76 -0.73 0.71
N ASP A 108 -2.51 -1.79 0.98
CA ASP A 108 -3.80 -2.10 0.36
C ASP A 108 -3.75 -2.31 -1.17
N PHE A 109 -2.62 -2.73 -1.72
CA PHE A 109 -2.60 -3.28 -3.06
C PHE A 109 -3.31 -4.63 -3.06
N ASP A 110 -4.23 -4.80 -3.99
CA ASP A 110 -4.79 -6.11 -4.27
C ASP A 110 -3.76 -7.01 -4.98
N ASP A 111 -4.08 -8.28 -5.14
CA ASP A 111 -3.19 -9.23 -5.82
C ASP A 111 -2.89 -8.84 -7.27
N LEU A 112 -3.80 -8.08 -7.92
CA LEU A 112 -3.62 -7.61 -9.29
C LEU A 112 -2.38 -6.73 -9.41
N ARG A 113 -2.19 -5.83 -8.46
CA ARG A 113 -1.14 -4.82 -8.49
C ARG A 113 0.12 -5.20 -7.75
N THR A 114 0.04 -6.18 -6.84
CA THR A 114 1.22 -6.67 -6.15
C THR A 114 2.32 -7.15 -7.12
N ALA A 115 1.94 -7.83 -8.19
CA ALA A 115 2.88 -8.28 -9.23
C ALA A 115 3.45 -7.12 -10.06
N ASP A 116 2.74 -6.00 -10.15
CA ASP A 116 3.19 -4.83 -10.91
C ASP A 116 4.26 -4.01 -10.16
N ILE A 117 4.34 -4.13 -8.84
CA ILE A 117 5.35 -3.43 -8.01
C ILE A 117 6.75 -3.65 -8.57
N GLN A 118 7.12 -4.91 -8.92
CA GLN A 118 8.44 -5.26 -9.43
C GLN A 118 8.76 -4.62 -10.79
N ILE A 119 7.75 -4.25 -11.55
CA ILE A 119 7.91 -3.58 -12.85
C ILE A 119 8.00 -2.07 -12.64
N VAL A 120 7.05 -1.53 -11.90
CA VAL A 120 6.86 -0.09 -11.73
C VAL A 120 7.94 0.55 -10.87
N PHE A 121 8.45 -0.21 -9.88
CA PHE A 121 9.46 0.27 -8.92
C PHE A 121 10.84 -0.37 -9.12
N LYS A 122 11.11 -0.98 -10.29
CA LYS A 122 12.47 -1.39 -10.68
C LYS A 122 13.40 -0.18 -10.68
N GLY A 123 14.58 -0.32 -10.13
CA GLY A 123 15.57 0.76 -9.99
C GLY A 123 15.50 1.53 -8.66
N TYR A 124 14.44 1.32 -7.88
CA TYR A 124 14.31 1.91 -6.54
C TYR A 124 14.69 0.92 -5.45
N ASN A 125 15.17 1.44 -4.31
CA ASN A 125 15.38 0.66 -3.10
C ASN A 125 14.04 0.49 -2.37
N TYR A 126 13.27 -0.57 -2.71
CA TYR A 126 12.00 -0.86 -2.06
C TYR A 126 12.01 -2.21 -1.35
N ILE A 127 11.14 -2.35 -0.36
CA ILE A 127 10.82 -3.60 0.32
C ILE A 127 9.30 -3.81 0.33
N THR A 128 8.87 -5.06 0.18
CA THR A 128 7.48 -5.47 0.29
C THR A 128 7.32 -6.39 1.51
N LEU A 129 6.45 -6.01 2.43
CA LEU A 129 6.10 -6.79 3.61
C LEU A 129 4.79 -7.53 3.34
N LYS A 130 4.87 -8.85 3.19
CA LYS A 130 3.73 -9.74 2.98
C LYS A 130 3.22 -10.21 4.33
N LEU A 131 2.07 -9.68 4.77
CA LEU A 131 1.41 -10.12 5.99
C LEU A 131 0.64 -11.41 5.72
N VAL A 132 0.90 -12.45 6.49
CA VAL A 132 0.17 -13.71 6.44
C VAL A 132 -0.47 -13.98 7.80
N CYS A 133 -1.70 -14.50 7.80
CA CYS A 133 -2.41 -14.90 9.01
C CYS A 133 -2.86 -16.35 8.85
N ASN A 134 -2.36 -17.24 9.69
CA ASN A 134 -2.74 -18.65 9.71
C ASN A 134 -3.87 -18.95 10.70
N ASP A 135 -4.24 -17.98 11.52
CA ASP A 135 -5.43 -18.04 12.38
C ASP A 135 -6.64 -17.48 11.64
N TYR A 136 -7.43 -18.38 11.10
CA TYR A 136 -8.58 -18.05 10.25
C TYR A 136 -9.76 -17.46 11.03
N GLU A 137 -9.95 -17.89 12.23
CA GLU A 137 -11.04 -17.40 13.09
C GLU A 137 -10.71 -15.98 13.58
N GLN A 138 -9.49 -15.75 14.05
CA GLN A 138 -9.03 -14.43 14.46
C GLN A 138 -9.20 -13.40 13.33
N ASN A 139 -8.78 -13.73 12.13
CA ASN A 139 -8.88 -12.83 11.00
C ASN A 139 -10.34 -12.54 10.61
N TYR A 140 -11.19 -13.54 10.63
CA TYR A 140 -12.62 -13.38 10.36
C TYR A 140 -13.32 -12.50 11.40
N GLU A 141 -13.05 -12.70 12.68
CA GLU A 141 -13.59 -11.85 13.74
C GLU A 141 -13.10 -10.40 13.62
N GLN A 142 -11.84 -10.18 13.25
CA GLN A 142 -11.32 -8.84 12.97
C GLN A 142 -12.08 -8.16 11.82
N MET A 143 -12.39 -8.90 10.76
CA MET A 143 -13.17 -8.38 9.62
C MET A 143 -14.60 -8.03 10.04
N LYS A 144 -15.25 -8.90 10.80
CA LYS A 144 -16.61 -8.70 11.31
C LYS A 144 -16.73 -7.45 12.19
N ASN A 145 -15.73 -7.21 13.03
CA ASN A 145 -15.71 -6.10 13.97
C ASN A 145 -15.40 -4.74 13.30
N ARG A 146 -14.92 -4.74 12.05
CA ARG A 146 -14.61 -3.50 11.30
C ARG A 146 -15.85 -2.70 10.86
N GLY A 147 -17.02 -3.32 10.80
CA GLY A 147 -18.26 -2.65 10.38
C GLY A 147 -18.26 -2.24 8.90
N GLY A 148 -18.91 -3.02 8.06
CA GLY A 148 -19.50 -2.54 6.80
C GLY A 148 -18.64 -2.56 5.52
N ASN A 149 -17.34 -2.40 5.57
CA ASN A 149 -16.51 -2.27 4.36
C ASN A 149 -15.43 -3.35 4.26
N GLY A 150 -15.81 -4.61 4.22
CA GLY A 150 -14.87 -5.72 4.07
C GLY A 150 -15.50 -6.95 3.47
N LEU A 151 -14.67 -7.87 2.99
CA LEU A 151 -15.11 -9.18 2.55
C LEU A 151 -15.57 -9.99 3.78
N ILE A 152 -16.88 -9.99 4.03
CA ILE A 152 -17.51 -10.70 5.17
C ILE A 152 -17.94 -12.13 4.83
N ASP A 153 -17.81 -12.55 3.59
CA ASP A 153 -18.01 -13.94 3.21
C ASP A 153 -16.80 -14.76 3.66
N PHE A 154 -17.04 -15.70 4.59
CA PHE A 154 -15.98 -16.50 5.19
C PHE A 154 -15.23 -17.37 4.19
N GLU A 155 -15.94 -17.99 3.25
CA GLU A 155 -15.32 -18.87 2.25
C GLU A 155 -14.45 -18.09 1.27
N LEU A 156 -14.94 -16.95 0.80
CA LEU A 156 -14.19 -16.08 -0.10
C LEU A 156 -12.96 -15.48 0.59
N LEU A 157 -13.10 -15.08 1.84
CA LEU A 157 -11.98 -14.60 2.65
C LEU A 157 -10.92 -15.68 2.84
N GLN A 158 -11.33 -16.90 3.14
CA GLN A 158 -10.42 -18.04 3.30
C GLN A 158 -9.69 -18.34 1.98
N LYS A 159 -10.40 -18.45 0.87
CA LYS A 159 -9.81 -18.71 -0.46
C LYS A 159 -8.81 -17.61 -0.86
N SER A 160 -9.16 -16.35 -0.68
CA SER A 160 -8.27 -15.22 -0.96
C SER A 160 -6.99 -15.32 -0.14
N ARG A 161 -7.11 -15.61 1.15
CA ARG A 161 -6.00 -15.74 2.07
C ARG A 161 -5.08 -16.91 1.72
N GLU A 162 -5.63 -18.10 1.51
CA GLU A 162 -4.87 -19.28 1.13
C GLU A 162 -4.05 -19.02 -0.13
N LYS A 163 -4.63 -18.34 -1.09
CA LYS A 163 -3.95 -17.99 -2.32
C LYS A 163 -2.80 -17.02 -2.09
N ILE A 164 -3.04 -15.93 -1.35
CA ILE A 164 -2.00 -14.95 -1.04
C ILE A 164 -0.89 -15.60 -0.21
N ASN A 165 -1.24 -16.39 0.80
CA ASN A 165 -0.26 -17.04 1.66
C ASN A 165 0.65 -18.00 0.87
N ASN A 166 0.07 -18.78 -0.06
CA ASN A 166 0.74 -19.87 -0.75
C ASN A 166 1.43 -19.48 -2.07
N ARG A 167 1.20 -18.27 -2.59
CA ARG A 167 1.89 -17.86 -3.81
C ARG A 167 3.39 -17.68 -3.57
N PRO A 168 4.23 -17.91 -4.61
CA PRO A 168 5.66 -17.64 -4.53
C PRO A 168 5.96 -16.19 -4.09
N LEU A 169 7.07 -16.01 -3.39
CA LEU A 169 7.54 -14.68 -3.05
C LEU A 169 7.99 -13.93 -4.31
N LEU A 170 7.76 -12.65 -4.28
CA LEU A 170 8.19 -11.71 -5.29
C LEU A 170 9.55 -11.12 -4.92
N ILE A 171 10.14 -10.35 -5.82
CA ILE A 171 11.42 -9.68 -5.58
C ILE A 171 11.27 -8.69 -4.45
N ASN A 172 12.24 -8.66 -3.54
CA ASN A 172 12.25 -7.82 -2.35
C ASN A 172 11.03 -8.02 -1.42
N GLU A 173 10.41 -9.19 -1.46
CA GLU A 173 9.24 -9.51 -0.63
C GLU A 173 9.64 -10.38 0.56
N TYR A 174 9.19 -9.98 1.75
CA TYR A 174 9.46 -10.64 3.03
C TYR A 174 8.16 -10.91 3.77
N VAL A 175 8.08 -12.09 4.39
CA VAL A 175 6.86 -12.55 5.07
C VAL A 175 6.89 -12.18 6.55
N ILE A 176 5.76 -11.67 7.05
CA ILE A 176 5.49 -11.50 8.47
C ILE A 176 4.23 -12.28 8.80
N ASP A 177 4.35 -13.32 9.63
CA ASP A 177 3.18 -14.01 10.19
C ASP A 177 2.61 -13.17 11.35
N VAL A 178 1.37 -12.73 11.19
CA VAL A 178 0.68 -11.90 12.19
C VAL A 178 -0.18 -12.70 13.17
N SER A 179 -0.24 -14.03 13.01
CA SER A 179 -1.08 -14.91 13.83
C SER A 179 -0.74 -14.76 15.32
N GLY A 180 -1.74 -14.46 16.15
CA GLY A 180 -1.58 -14.33 17.59
C GLY A 180 -0.69 -13.18 18.07
N LYS A 181 -0.25 -12.27 17.18
CA LYS A 181 0.62 -11.16 17.53
C LYS A 181 -0.16 -9.86 17.73
N SER A 182 0.30 -9.07 18.70
CA SER A 182 -0.17 -7.68 18.84
C SER A 182 0.33 -6.80 17.70
N PRO A 183 -0.37 -5.71 17.36
CA PRO A 183 0.09 -4.73 16.34
C PRO A 183 1.49 -4.17 16.62
N ASP A 184 1.87 -4.02 17.89
CA ASP A 184 3.20 -3.50 18.26
C ASP A 184 4.29 -4.55 18.02
N ARG A 185 4.00 -5.83 18.25
CA ARG A 185 4.95 -6.90 17.91
C ARG A 185 5.17 -7.02 16.42
N VAL A 186 4.09 -6.92 15.63
CA VAL A 186 4.18 -6.90 14.16
C VAL A 186 4.99 -5.70 13.67
N LEU A 187 4.80 -4.52 14.27
CA LEU A 187 5.59 -3.33 13.95
C LEU A 187 7.09 -3.55 14.22
N GLN A 188 7.46 -4.13 15.35
CA GLN A 188 8.88 -4.38 15.67
C GLN A 188 9.53 -5.32 14.64
N GLU A 189 8.85 -6.42 14.29
CA GLU A 189 9.34 -7.34 13.26
C GLU A 189 9.45 -6.68 11.88
N ALA A 190 8.49 -5.81 11.54
CA ALA A 190 8.52 -5.04 10.30
C ALA A 190 9.72 -4.10 10.26
N ILE A 191 10.00 -3.35 11.34
CA ILE A 191 11.15 -2.46 11.44
C ILE A 191 12.45 -3.25 11.31
N GLU A 192 12.59 -4.37 12.02
CA GLU A 192 13.77 -5.24 11.93
C GLU A 192 14.02 -5.72 10.50
N LEU A 193 12.97 -6.09 9.76
CA LEU A 193 13.08 -6.48 8.35
C LEU A 193 13.43 -5.28 7.46
N ILE A 194 12.78 -4.14 7.62
CA ILE A 194 13.06 -2.95 6.83
C ILE A 194 14.51 -2.51 6.97
N ASP A 195 15.03 -2.55 8.20
CA ASP A 195 16.39 -2.06 8.51
C ASP A 195 17.49 -3.04 8.10
N ASN A 196 17.20 -4.34 8.07
CA ASN A 196 18.25 -5.36 7.88
C ASN A 196 18.11 -6.20 6.61
N ALA A 197 16.96 -6.21 5.95
CA ALA A 197 16.76 -7.03 4.76
C ALA A 197 17.60 -6.51 3.57
N GLU A 198 18.21 -7.43 2.86
CA GLU A 198 18.88 -7.13 1.60
C GLU A 198 17.84 -6.96 0.49
N THR A 199 18.00 -5.91 -0.32
CA THR A 199 17.13 -5.66 -1.48
C THR A 199 17.97 -5.46 -2.73
N VAL A 200 17.39 -5.81 -3.87
CA VAL A 200 18.02 -5.63 -5.19
C VAL A 200 17.24 -4.58 -5.97
N THR A 201 17.95 -3.71 -6.67
CA THR A 201 17.36 -2.66 -7.51
C THR A 201 17.43 -2.98 -8.99
N ASP A 202 18.41 -3.77 -9.41
CA ASP A 202 18.57 -4.26 -10.79
C ASP A 202 18.35 -5.76 -10.86
N TYR A 203 17.33 -6.17 -11.62
CA TYR A 203 16.89 -7.55 -11.77
C TYR A 203 16.07 -7.72 -13.05
N GLU A 204 16.03 -8.94 -13.56
CA GLU A 204 15.07 -9.35 -14.57
C GLU A 204 13.83 -9.91 -13.90
N TYR A 205 12.66 -9.47 -14.32
CA TYR A 205 11.38 -9.93 -13.80
C TYR A 205 10.36 -10.12 -14.92
N THR A 206 9.78 -11.30 -14.95
CA THR A 206 8.66 -11.62 -15.83
C THR A 206 7.42 -11.76 -14.98
N LYS A 207 6.39 -10.93 -15.26
CA LYS A 207 5.13 -11.00 -14.54
C LYS A 207 4.53 -12.39 -14.66
N PRO A 208 4.20 -13.04 -13.55
CA PRO A 208 3.55 -14.35 -13.58
C PRO A 208 2.21 -14.31 -14.34
N PRO A 209 1.75 -15.44 -14.89
CA PRO A 209 0.44 -15.51 -15.53
C PRO A 209 -0.66 -15.02 -14.59
N LYS A 210 -1.65 -14.34 -15.14
CA LYS A 210 -2.79 -13.80 -14.36
C LYS A 210 -3.45 -14.89 -13.50
N GLU A 211 -3.56 -16.10 -14.00
CA GLU A 211 -4.17 -17.24 -13.34
C GLU A 211 -3.51 -17.57 -11.99
N LEU A 212 -2.22 -17.30 -11.86
CA LEU A 212 -1.50 -17.55 -10.62
C LEU A 212 -1.89 -16.57 -9.51
N PHE A 213 -2.16 -15.31 -9.87
CA PHE A 213 -2.52 -14.23 -8.93
C PHE A 213 -4.02 -14.00 -8.81
N TYR A 214 -4.78 -14.24 -9.87
CA TYR A 214 -6.16 -13.79 -9.99
C TYR A 214 -7.17 -14.92 -10.17
N SER A 215 -6.76 -16.17 -10.14
CA SER A 215 -7.68 -17.30 -10.35
C SER A 215 -8.88 -17.28 -9.40
N TRP A 216 -8.72 -16.75 -8.17
CA TRP A 216 -9.81 -16.63 -7.23
C TRP A 216 -10.84 -15.56 -7.66
N VAL A 217 -10.40 -14.43 -8.23
CA VAL A 217 -11.28 -13.38 -8.76
C VAL A 217 -12.12 -13.94 -9.88
N PHE A 218 -11.49 -14.64 -10.84
CA PHE A 218 -12.19 -15.19 -11.99
C PHE A 218 -13.07 -16.40 -11.64
N SER A 219 -12.61 -17.27 -10.73
CA SER A 219 -13.36 -18.47 -10.36
C SER A 219 -14.57 -18.21 -9.47
N ASN A 220 -14.60 -17.07 -8.76
CA ASN A 220 -15.73 -16.71 -7.89
C ASN A 220 -16.65 -15.62 -8.47
N GLY A 221 -16.45 -15.24 -9.74
CA GLY A 221 -17.33 -14.28 -10.43
C GLY A 221 -17.24 -12.85 -9.88
N LEU A 222 -16.23 -12.54 -9.10
CA LEU A 222 -15.91 -11.17 -8.69
C LEU A 222 -15.30 -10.44 -9.90
N ARG A 223 -16.14 -9.78 -10.65
CA ARG A 223 -15.79 -8.97 -11.83
C ARG A 223 -16.12 -7.53 -11.54
#